data_3a145a20d26d8695421cbf18ccbc2ce9
#
_entry.id   3a145a20d26d8695421cbf18ccbc2ce9
#
_cell.length_a   1.000
_cell.length_b   1.000
_cell.length_c   1.000
_cell.angle_alpha   90.00
_cell.angle_beta   90.00
_cell.angle_gamma   90.00
#
_symmetry.space_group_name_H-M   'P 1'
#
loop_
_entity.id
_entity.type
_entity.pdbx_description
1 polymer ?
#
loop_
_entity_poly.entity_id
_entity_poly.type
_entity_poly.pdbx_seq_one_letter_code
_entity_poly.pdbx_strand_id
1 'polypeptide(L)'
;MLGLILAGEAVYTLPFHVTRFFRPTALEAFNLTNTELGTAQAVYGVVAMLAYFPGGPLADRFPARKLLALSLWSTAAGGLYMATLPGYHGVLLVWGFFGITTILLFWAALIRATRDWGGTDEQGRAYGLLDGGRGLLAAVLATIGAGLFGLMFPEGYAAANFEDKQEALRLIILGYTIVTAAAGVFVWFVLSDGHPSGQPGLEEWRPATESTWTHIMRVMQIPAVWLTSIIVVCAYVGFKGFDNYSLYAVEGFGMSGVEAARIAAIGAWMRPVAALGAGFLGDRFLVSRMTVVCFAVLLASQLFFALHTPLPGTAWVLLFNILIGSSAIFGLRALYYALFEEAKVPTAVTGTAVGLVSVLGYTPDIFVSYAGGVLLDRSPGLAGHQHYFYFLAAFAAIGLLVSFILMRRLHK
;
A
#
# COMPACT_ATOMS: atom_id res chain seq x y z
N MET A 1 4.43 18.59 -8.98
CA MET A 1 4.67 17.55 -7.96
C MET A 1 3.62 17.53 -6.84
N LEU A 2 3.32 18.64 -6.13
CA LEU A 2 2.34 18.63 -5.01
C LEU A 2 0.98 18.02 -5.40
N GLY A 3 0.42 18.38 -6.56
CA GLY A 3 -0.83 17.81 -7.06
C GLY A 3 -0.77 16.28 -7.25
N LEU A 4 0.36 15.75 -7.70
CA LEU A 4 0.57 14.31 -7.88
C LEU A 4 0.68 13.59 -6.53
N ILE A 5 1.32 14.22 -5.54
CA ILE A 5 1.42 13.69 -4.15
C ILE A 5 0.02 13.63 -3.52
N LEU A 6 -0.73 14.74 -3.58
CA LEU A 6 -2.08 14.80 -3.02
C LEU A 6 -3.01 13.78 -3.68
N ALA A 7 -3.04 13.73 -5.01
CA ALA A 7 -3.81 12.75 -5.75
C ALA A 7 -3.40 11.33 -5.39
N GLY A 8 -2.08 11.08 -5.43
CA GLY A 8 -1.48 9.76 -5.25
C GLY A 8 -1.75 9.11 -3.90
N GLU A 9 -2.06 9.89 -2.87
CA GLU A 9 -2.45 9.35 -1.56
C GLU A 9 -3.96 9.43 -1.32
N ALA A 10 -4.61 10.55 -1.71
CA ALA A 10 -6.04 10.74 -1.49
C ALA A 10 -6.90 9.62 -2.12
N VAL A 11 -6.53 9.12 -3.30
CA VAL A 11 -7.24 8.04 -4.00
C VAL A 11 -7.30 6.73 -3.20
N TYR A 12 -6.32 6.50 -2.31
CA TYR A 12 -6.21 5.28 -1.50
C TYR A 12 -6.79 5.41 -0.09
N THR A 13 -7.25 6.60 0.31
CA THR A 13 -7.82 6.81 1.67
C THR A 13 -9.07 5.97 1.90
N LEU A 14 -10.01 5.98 0.96
CA LEU A 14 -11.27 5.23 1.08
C LEU A 14 -11.07 3.70 1.05
N PRO A 15 -10.38 3.10 0.06
CA PRO A 15 -10.23 1.66 0.02
C PRO A 15 -9.34 1.09 1.12
N PHE A 16 -8.38 1.86 1.66
CA PHE A 16 -7.39 1.30 2.59
C PHE A 16 -7.33 1.98 3.95
N HIS A 17 -7.40 3.32 4.08
CA HIS A 17 -7.24 3.96 5.39
C HIS A 17 -8.38 3.63 6.33
N VAL A 18 -9.63 3.58 5.85
CA VAL A 18 -10.80 3.25 6.68
C VAL A 18 -10.61 1.88 7.34
N THR A 19 -10.29 0.86 6.56
CA THR A 19 -10.15 -0.51 7.08
C THR A 19 -8.79 -0.83 7.69
N ARG A 20 -7.80 0.05 7.58
CA ARG A 20 -6.48 -0.08 8.21
C ARG A 20 -6.46 0.53 9.60
N PHE A 21 -6.92 1.76 9.70
CA PHE A 21 -6.83 2.51 10.96
C PHE A 21 -8.04 2.29 11.87
N PHE A 22 -9.22 2.05 11.29
CA PHE A 22 -10.47 1.88 12.03
C PHE A 22 -11.07 0.47 11.85
N ARG A 23 -10.22 -0.55 11.64
CA ARG A 23 -10.67 -1.91 11.32
C ARG A 23 -11.67 -2.49 12.32
N PRO A 24 -11.46 -2.40 13.66
CA PRO A 24 -12.43 -2.93 14.61
C PRO A 24 -13.82 -2.32 14.44
N THR A 25 -13.88 -0.98 14.37
CA THR A 25 -15.13 -0.25 14.17
C THR A 25 -15.73 -0.50 12.80
N ALA A 26 -14.89 -0.67 11.76
CA ALA A 26 -15.37 -0.97 10.41
C ALA A 26 -16.03 -2.35 10.35
N LEU A 27 -15.44 -3.39 10.96
CA LEU A 27 -16.05 -4.72 11.04
C LEU A 27 -17.40 -4.67 11.75
N GLU A 28 -17.46 -3.97 12.90
CA GLU A 28 -18.69 -3.80 13.67
C GLU A 28 -19.74 -3.01 12.87
N ALA A 29 -19.40 -1.84 12.33
CA ALA A 29 -20.35 -0.94 11.68
C ALA A 29 -20.92 -1.48 10.36
N PHE A 30 -20.12 -2.19 9.56
CA PHE A 30 -20.58 -2.87 8.36
C PHE A 30 -21.19 -4.25 8.65
N ASN A 31 -21.12 -4.72 9.89
CA ASN A 31 -21.54 -6.06 10.33
C ASN A 31 -20.88 -7.16 9.47
N LEU A 32 -19.54 -7.12 9.40
CA LEU A 32 -18.72 -8.03 8.61
C LEU A 32 -17.84 -8.89 9.50
N THR A 33 -17.62 -10.15 9.09
CA THR A 33 -16.53 -10.97 9.58
C THR A 33 -15.19 -10.54 8.97
N ASN A 34 -14.07 -10.98 9.55
CA ASN A 34 -12.75 -10.73 8.97
C ASN A 34 -12.61 -11.37 7.58
N THR A 35 -13.19 -12.55 7.37
CA THR A 35 -13.20 -13.25 6.08
C THR A 35 -13.98 -12.47 5.03
N GLU A 36 -15.13 -11.92 5.36
CA GLU A 36 -15.94 -11.12 4.45
C GLU A 36 -15.23 -9.83 4.04
N LEU A 37 -14.63 -9.10 4.99
CA LEU A 37 -13.81 -7.94 4.67
C LEU A 37 -12.57 -8.33 3.83
N GLY A 38 -11.91 -9.44 4.18
CA GLY A 38 -10.79 -9.98 3.42
C GLY A 38 -11.17 -10.36 2.00
N THR A 39 -12.39 -10.90 1.81
CA THR A 39 -12.94 -11.20 0.48
C THR A 39 -13.17 -9.94 -0.34
N ALA A 40 -13.71 -8.88 0.26
CA ALA A 40 -13.89 -7.61 -0.43
C ALA A 40 -12.54 -7.02 -0.90
N GLN A 41 -11.52 -7.06 -0.04
CA GLN A 41 -10.17 -6.64 -0.38
C GLN A 41 -9.54 -7.54 -1.46
N ALA A 42 -9.84 -8.85 -1.48
CA ALA A 42 -9.42 -9.74 -2.55
C ALA A 42 -10.09 -9.41 -3.89
N VAL A 43 -11.39 -9.08 -3.88
CA VAL A 43 -12.11 -8.58 -5.08
C VAL A 43 -11.44 -7.33 -5.63
N TYR A 44 -11.09 -6.36 -4.76
CA TYR A 44 -10.27 -5.21 -5.16
C TYR A 44 -8.99 -5.68 -5.87
N GLY A 45 -8.24 -6.60 -5.26
CA GLY A 45 -6.96 -7.08 -5.80
C GLY A 45 -7.11 -7.74 -7.17
N VAL A 46 -8.13 -8.57 -7.38
CA VAL A 46 -8.41 -9.21 -8.68
C VAL A 46 -8.76 -8.16 -9.74
N VAL A 47 -9.68 -7.25 -9.42
CA VAL A 47 -10.09 -6.19 -10.35
C VAL A 47 -8.93 -5.26 -10.67
N ALA A 48 -8.15 -4.87 -9.67
CA ALA A 48 -6.95 -4.05 -9.83
C ALA A 48 -5.93 -4.73 -10.77
N MET A 49 -5.67 -6.04 -10.58
CA MET A 49 -4.77 -6.79 -11.43
C MET A 49 -5.22 -6.79 -12.89
N LEU A 50 -6.51 -7.03 -13.14
CA LEU A 50 -7.08 -6.98 -14.49
C LEU A 50 -7.03 -5.56 -15.09
N ALA A 51 -7.20 -4.54 -14.26
CA ALA A 51 -7.20 -3.14 -14.65
C ALA A 51 -5.82 -2.60 -15.08
N TYR A 52 -4.72 -3.21 -14.61
CA TYR A 52 -3.37 -2.83 -15.03
C TYR A 52 -3.17 -2.96 -16.55
N PHE A 53 -3.74 -3.99 -17.19
CA PHE A 53 -3.55 -4.24 -18.62
C PHE A 53 -4.13 -3.13 -19.49
N PRO A 54 -5.40 -2.70 -19.35
CA PRO A 54 -5.95 -1.60 -20.15
C PRO A 54 -5.55 -0.20 -19.64
N GLY A 55 -5.05 -0.08 -18.41
CA GLY A 55 -4.68 1.20 -17.79
C GLY A 55 -3.55 1.93 -18.51
N GLY A 56 -2.53 1.20 -18.96
CA GLY A 56 -1.42 1.76 -19.76
C GLY A 56 -1.90 2.43 -21.05
N PRO A 57 -2.52 1.68 -21.97
CA PRO A 57 -3.09 2.24 -23.20
C PRO A 57 -4.08 3.40 -22.98
N LEU A 58 -4.84 3.37 -21.87
CA LEU A 58 -5.75 4.47 -21.52
C LEU A 58 -4.96 5.73 -21.13
N ALA A 59 -3.92 5.59 -20.33
CA ALA A 59 -3.06 6.69 -19.93
C ALA A 59 -2.30 7.30 -21.13
N ASP A 60 -2.00 6.52 -22.16
CA ASP A 60 -1.34 7.02 -23.39
C ASP A 60 -2.27 7.86 -24.27
N ARG A 61 -3.59 7.59 -24.22
CA ARG A 61 -4.58 8.25 -25.09
C ARG A 61 -5.17 9.52 -24.49
N PHE A 62 -5.23 9.62 -23.17
CA PHE A 62 -5.90 10.71 -22.48
C PHE A 62 -4.94 11.53 -21.62
N PRO A 63 -5.15 12.86 -21.48
CA PRO A 63 -4.36 13.68 -20.58
C PRO A 63 -4.43 13.18 -19.14
N ALA A 64 -3.26 13.11 -18.46
CA ALA A 64 -3.17 12.63 -17.08
C ALA A 64 -4.10 13.41 -16.14
N ARG A 65 -4.21 14.74 -16.31
CA ARG A 65 -5.15 15.59 -15.56
C ARG A 65 -6.56 15.04 -15.54
N LYS A 66 -7.09 14.69 -16.72
CA LYS A 66 -8.48 14.20 -16.86
C LYS A 66 -8.67 12.84 -16.22
N LEU A 67 -7.73 11.91 -16.42
CA LEU A 67 -7.79 10.57 -15.85
C LEU A 67 -7.69 10.61 -14.33
N LEU A 68 -6.73 11.37 -13.78
CA LEU A 68 -6.55 11.52 -12.35
C LEU A 68 -7.76 12.17 -11.68
N ALA A 69 -8.28 13.27 -12.23
CA ALA A 69 -9.45 13.93 -11.67
C ALA A 69 -10.70 13.04 -11.73
N LEU A 70 -10.95 12.37 -12.89
CA LEU A 70 -12.07 11.44 -13.04
C LEU A 70 -11.97 10.28 -12.05
N SER A 71 -10.77 9.71 -11.88
CA SER A 71 -10.52 8.68 -10.89
C SER A 71 -10.86 9.13 -9.47
N LEU A 72 -10.35 10.29 -9.05
CA LEU A 72 -10.60 10.85 -7.72
C LEU A 72 -12.08 11.12 -7.48
N TRP A 73 -12.79 11.70 -8.42
CA TRP A 73 -14.24 11.96 -8.30
C TRP A 73 -15.06 10.66 -8.32
N SER A 74 -14.68 9.69 -9.14
CA SER A 74 -15.32 8.37 -9.14
C SER A 74 -15.07 7.64 -7.83
N THR A 75 -13.84 7.69 -7.29
CA THR A 75 -13.52 7.12 -5.99
C THR A 75 -14.31 7.81 -4.86
N ALA A 76 -14.44 9.14 -4.90
CA ALA A 76 -15.27 9.89 -3.97
C ALA A 76 -16.76 9.51 -4.06
N ALA A 77 -17.29 9.28 -5.28
CA ALA A 77 -18.65 8.76 -5.44
C ALA A 77 -18.81 7.37 -4.80
N GLY A 78 -17.82 6.49 -4.94
CA GLY A 78 -17.75 5.22 -4.19
C GLY A 78 -17.72 5.44 -2.69
N GLY A 79 -17.05 6.49 -2.21
CA GLY A 79 -17.02 6.90 -0.80
C GLY A 79 -18.40 7.34 -0.27
N LEU A 80 -19.18 8.05 -1.08
CA LEU A 80 -20.57 8.39 -0.71
C LEU A 80 -21.43 7.13 -0.57
N TYR A 81 -21.29 6.18 -1.46
CA TYR A 81 -21.97 4.88 -1.32
C TYR A 81 -21.47 4.11 -0.09
N MET A 82 -20.17 4.08 0.15
CA MET A 82 -19.58 3.44 1.34
C MET A 82 -20.10 4.06 2.65
N ALA A 83 -20.35 5.38 2.67
CA ALA A 83 -20.90 6.09 3.83
C ALA A 83 -22.36 5.70 4.17
N THR A 84 -23.07 5.03 3.25
CA THR A 84 -24.39 4.45 3.56
C THR A 84 -24.29 3.19 4.43
N LEU A 85 -23.07 2.72 4.71
CA LEU A 85 -22.74 1.48 5.43
C LEU A 85 -23.45 0.26 4.81
N PRO A 86 -23.22 -0.03 3.52
CA PRO A 86 -23.91 -1.11 2.84
C PRO A 86 -23.54 -2.46 3.44
N GLY A 87 -24.44 -3.44 3.34
CA GLY A 87 -24.16 -4.83 3.74
C GLY A 87 -23.10 -5.48 2.83
N TYR A 88 -22.74 -6.73 3.15
CA TYR A 88 -21.63 -7.47 2.54
C TYR A 88 -21.55 -7.36 1.00
N HIS A 89 -22.64 -7.60 0.28
CA HIS A 89 -22.63 -7.51 -1.19
C HIS A 89 -22.34 -6.11 -1.71
N GLY A 90 -22.82 -5.07 -1.00
CA GLY A 90 -22.52 -3.69 -1.33
C GLY A 90 -21.05 -3.35 -1.05
N VAL A 91 -20.47 -3.95 -0.01
CA VAL A 91 -19.03 -3.84 0.29
C VAL A 91 -18.22 -4.50 -0.82
N LEU A 92 -18.58 -5.69 -1.30
CA LEU A 92 -17.92 -6.34 -2.45
C LEU A 92 -17.94 -5.44 -3.70
N LEU A 93 -19.10 -4.83 -3.99
CA LEU A 93 -19.26 -3.94 -5.15
C LEU A 93 -18.38 -2.71 -5.05
N VAL A 94 -18.33 -2.04 -3.90
CA VAL A 94 -17.54 -0.81 -3.74
C VAL A 94 -16.04 -1.09 -3.77
N TRP A 95 -15.57 -2.22 -3.21
CA TRP A 95 -14.16 -2.60 -3.32
C TRP A 95 -13.77 -2.97 -4.75
N GLY A 96 -14.61 -3.70 -5.48
CA GLY A 96 -14.43 -3.94 -6.91
C GLY A 96 -14.37 -2.63 -7.71
N PHE A 97 -15.28 -1.70 -7.41
CA PHE A 97 -15.29 -0.36 -8.03
C PHE A 97 -14.01 0.43 -7.72
N PHE A 98 -13.52 0.38 -6.50
CA PHE A 98 -12.23 1.00 -6.13
C PHE A 98 -11.06 0.39 -6.90
N GLY A 99 -11.06 -0.93 -7.19
CA GLY A 99 -10.06 -1.56 -8.05
C GLY A 99 -10.00 -0.94 -9.45
N ILE A 100 -11.16 -0.59 -10.03
CA ILE A 100 -11.25 0.10 -11.32
C ILE A 100 -10.74 1.54 -11.19
N THR A 101 -11.30 2.30 -10.26
CA THR A 101 -11.02 3.74 -10.18
C THR A 101 -9.57 4.04 -9.82
N THR A 102 -8.97 3.27 -8.93
CA THR A 102 -7.61 3.51 -8.44
C THR A 102 -6.51 2.94 -9.32
N ILE A 103 -6.82 1.96 -10.17
CA ILE A 103 -5.82 1.33 -11.03
C ILE A 103 -6.04 1.65 -12.49
N LEU A 104 -7.22 1.36 -13.05
CA LEU A 104 -7.48 1.59 -14.47
C LEU A 104 -7.31 3.06 -14.86
N LEU A 105 -7.95 3.95 -14.10
CA LEU A 105 -7.97 5.38 -14.41
C LEU A 105 -6.75 6.12 -13.83
N PHE A 106 -6.19 5.63 -12.71
CA PHE A 106 -5.29 6.43 -11.90
C PHE A 106 -3.81 6.05 -12.05
N TRP A 107 -3.49 4.77 -11.83
CA TRP A 107 -2.09 4.38 -11.58
C TRP A 107 -1.15 4.70 -12.74
N ALA A 108 -1.49 4.27 -13.95
CA ALA A 108 -0.66 4.53 -15.12
C ALA A 108 -0.56 6.03 -15.44
N ALA A 109 -1.66 6.78 -15.25
CA ALA A 109 -1.68 8.23 -15.45
C ALA A 109 -0.79 8.96 -14.42
N LEU A 110 -0.80 8.53 -13.16
CA LEU A 110 0.08 9.09 -12.10
C LEU A 110 1.55 8.85 -12.43
N ILE A 111 1.92 7.62 -12.80
CA ILE A 111 3.29 7.26 -13.13
C ILE A 111 3.79 8.06 -14.33
N ARG A 112 2.96 8.19 -15.38
CA ARG A 112 3.27 9.01 -16.56
C ARG A 112 3.46 10.47 -16.18
N ALA A 113 2.52 11.08 -15.46
CA ALA A 113 2.63 12.48 -15.05
C ALA A 113 3.85 12.75 -14.15
N THR A 114 4.23 11.77 -13.32
CA THR A 114 5.44 11.85 -12.50
C THR A 114 6.70 11.82 -13.35
N ARG A 115 6.74 10.92 -14.35
CA ARG A 115 7.84 10.83 -15.30
C ARG A 115 7.97 12.13 -16.13
N ASP A 116 6.86 12.65 -16.61
CA ASP A 116 6.84 13.90 -17.38
C ASP A 116 7.33 15.09 -16.53
N TRP A 117 7.01 15.10 -15.22
CA TRP A 117 7.51 16.11 -14.29
C TRP A 117 9.02 16.01 -14.04
N GLY A 118 9.58 14.80 -13.95
CA GLY A 118 11.01 14.57 -13.73
C GLY A 118 11.89 14.83 -14.97
N GLY A 119 11.30 14.90 -16.16
CA GLY A 119 12.05 15.06 -17.40
C GLY A 119 13.02 13.92 -17.67
N THR A 120 14.13 14.20 -18.37
CA THR A 120 15.17 13.20 -18.72
C THR A 120 16.14 12.94 -17.57
N ASP A 121 16.40 13.93 -16.72
CA ASP A 121 17.56 13.93 -15.84
C ASP A 121 17.24 13.78 -14.34
N GLU A 122 15.96 14.02 -13.92
CA GLU A 122 15.58 14.03 -12.51
C GLU A 122 14.54 12.94 -12.14
N GLN A 123 14.55 11.80 -12.83
CA GLN A 123 13.55 10.73 -12.59
C GLN A 123 13.60 10.18 -11.16
N GLY A 124 14.78 9.90 -10.62
CA GLY A 124 14.95 9.43 -9.25
C GLY A 124 14.38 10.43 -8.22
N ARG A 125 14.63 11.73 -8.43
CA ARG A 125 14.07 12.79 -7.59
C ARG A 125 12.54 12.86 -7.69
N ALA A 126 12.00 12.73 -8.89
CA ALA A 126 10.55 12.79 -9.13
C ALA A 126 9.81 11.67 -8.38
N TYR A 127 10.25 10.41 -8.55
CA TYR A 127 9.65 9.27 -7.86
C TYR A 127 9.91 9.27 -6.35
N GLY A 128 11.10 9.70 -5.92
CA GLY A 128 11.43 9.86 -4.51
C GLY A 128 10.55 10.89 -3.81
N LEU A 129 10.32 12.06 -4.44
CA LEU A 129 9.41 13.08 -3.93
C LEU A 129 7.95 12.60 -3.94
N LEU A 130 7.53 11.87 -4.98
CA LEU A 130 6.18 11.31 -5.03
C LEU A 130 5.96 10.34 -3.89
N ASP A 131 6.81 9.32 -3.71
CA ASP A 131 6.56 8.27 -2.70
C ASP A 131 6.80 8.76 -1.28
N GLY A 132 7.83 9.58 -1.06
CA GLY A 132 8.08 10.23 0.24
C GLY A 132 6.96 11.19 0.62
N GLY A 133 6.50 12.01 -0.32
CA GLY A 133 5.38 12.93 -0.11
C GLY A 133 4.06 12.22 0.16
N ARG A 134 3.77 11.14 -0.56
CA ARG A 134 2.61 10.27 -0.30
C ARG A 134 2.70 9.63 1.08
N GLY A 135 3.88 9.14 1.47
CA GLY A 135 4.09 8.57 2.80
C GLY A 135 3.83 9.57 3.92
N LEU A 136 4.32 10.80 3.77
CA LEU A 136 4.06 11.89 4.71
C LEU A 136 2.57 12.22 4.78
N LEU A 137 1.92 12.38 3.63
CA LEU A 137 0.48 12.68 3.57
C LEU A 137 -0.37 11.56 4.18
N ALA A 138 -0.02 10.30 3.95
CA ALA A 138 -0.68 9.14 4.57
C ALA A 138 -0.64 9.23 6.10
N ALA A 139 0.54 9.53 6.67
CA ALA A 139 0.71 9.68 8.11
C ALA A 139 -0.08 10.86 8.68
N VAL A 140 -0.09 12.00 7.99
CA VAL A 140 -0.86 13.19 8.37
C VAL A 140 -2.36 12.88 8.35
N LEU A 141 -2.88 12.31 7.26
CA LEU A 141 -4.30 11.97 7.12
C LEU A 141 -4.73 10.91 8.15
N ALA A 142 -3.89 9.91 8.43
CA ALA A 142 -4.15 8.91 9.46
C ALA A 142 -4.21 9.56 10.86
N THR A 143 -3.28 10.47 11.17
CA THR A 143 -3.24 11.17 12.45
C THR A 143 -4.45 12.08 12.64
N ILE A 144 -4.82 12.85 11.61
CA ILE A 144 -6.02 13.70 11.64
C ILE A 144 -7.27 12.83 11.79
N GLY A 145 -7.39 11.75 11.01
CA GLY A 145 -8.51 10.82 11.08
C GLY A 145 -8.66 10.19 12.47
N ALA A 146 -7.57 9.68 13.06
CA ALA A 146 -7.58 9.11 14.40
C ALA A 146 -7.89 10.17 15.49
N GLY A 147 -7.41 11.40 15.30
CA GLY A 147 -7.73 12.52 16.18
C GLY A 147 -9.20 12.89 16.14
N LEU A 148 -9.78 13.10 14.95
CA LEU A 148 -11.19 13.38 14.75
C LEU A 148 -12.08 12.25 15.29
N PHE A 149 -11.73 11.00 15.00
CA PHE A 149 -12.42 9.82 15.52
C PHE A 149 -12.46 9.81 17.06
N GLY A 150 -11.35 10.19 17.71
CA GLY A 150 -11.31 10.28 19.18
C GLY A 150 -12.19 11.39 19.74
N LEU A 151 -12.36 12.52 19.04
CA LEU A 151 -13.23 13.61 19.46
C LEU A 151 -14.73 13.27 19.38
N MET A 152 -15.11 12.24 18.63
CA MET A 152 -16.50 11.79 18.51
C MET A 152 -16.98 10.99 19.73
N PHE A 153 -16.09 10.64 20.66
CA PHE A 153 -16.40 9.89 21.87
C PHE A 153 -16.00 10.67 23.13
N PRO A 154 -16.69 11.77 23.47
CA PRO A 154 -16.33 12.62 24.62
C PRO A 154 -16.47 11.90 25.97
N GLU A 155 -17.39 10.95 26.08
CA GLU A 155 -17.60 10.12 27.28
C GLU A 155 -16.75 8.83 27.25
N GLY A 156 -15.90 8.67 26.23
CA GLY A 156 -15.07 7.51 26.02
C GLY A 156 -15.68 6.46 25.08
N TYR A 157 -14.84 5.79 24.32
CA TYR A 157 -15.25 4.79 23.33
C TYR A 157 -16.01 3.59 23.93
N ALA A 158 -15.69 3.22 25.19
CA ALA A 158 -16.36 2.12 25.87
C ALA A 158 -17.82 2.44 26.26
N ALA A 159 -18.17 3.72 26.41
CA ALA A 159 -19.53 4.17 26.70
C ALA A 159 -20.39 4.30 25.43
N ALA A 160 -19.76 4.33 24.26
CA ALA A 160 -20.45 4.51 22.97
C ALA A 160 -21.28 3.27 22.60
N ASN A 161 -22.53 3.50 22.20
CA ASN A 161 -23.39 2.47 21.66
C ASN A 161 -23.03 2.15 20.18
N PHE A 162 -23.73 1.19 19.59
CA PHE A 162 -23.49 0.77 18.21
C PHE A 162 -23.75 1.91 17.19
N GLU A 163 -24.81 2.69 17.39
CA GLU A 163 -25.18 3.79 16.50
C GLU A 163 -24.13 4.91 16.53
N ASP A 164 -23.59 5.24 17.71
CA ASP A 164 -22.50 6.21 17.86
C ASP A 164 -21.26 5.80 17.07
N LYS A 165 -20.90 4.51 17.13
CA LYS A 165 -19.74 3.97 16.40
C LYS A 165 -19.97 3.97 14.88
N GLN A 166 -21.19 3.64 14.44
CA GLN A 166 -21.57 3.73 13.03
C GLN A 166 -21.50 5.17 12.52
N GLU A 167 -22.03 6.12 13.28
CA GLU A 167 -22.01 7.54 12.88
C GLU A 167 -20.58 8.09 12.86
N ALA A 168 -19.75 7.74 13.85
CA ALA A 168 -18.35 8.13 13.85
C ALA A 168 -17.60 7.58 12.61
N LEU A 169 -17.80 6.31 12.27
CA LEU A 169 -17.19 5.73 11.07
C LEU A 169 -17.70 6.40 9.78
N ARG A 170 -19.01 6.66 9.70
CA ARG A 170 -19.63 7.40 8.57
C ARG A 170 -18.98 8.75 8.37
N LEU A 171 -18.79 9.52 9.44
CA LEU A 171 -18.14 10.83 9.38
C LEU A 171 -16.68 10.74 8.94
N ILE A 172 -15.93 9.72 9.36
CA ILE A 172 -14.57 9.45 8.86
C ILE A 172 -14.60 9.14 7.35
N ILE A 173 -15.50 8.29 6.89
CA ILE A 173 -15.65 7.96 5.46
C ILE A 173 -16.00 9.23 4.66
N LEU A 174 -16.93 10.04 5.13
CA LEU A 174 -17.30 11.32 4.50
C LEU A 174 -16.12 12.30 4.48
N GLY A 175 -15.34 12.38 5.57
CA GLY A 175 -14.12 13.19 5.63
C GLY A 175 -13.12 12.79 4.55
N TYR A 176 -12.83 11.50 4.42
CA TYR A 176 -11.94 11.00 3.35
C TYR A 176 -12.55 11.18 1.95
N THR A 177 -13.87 11.09 1.82
CA THR A 177 -14.58 11.37 0.56
C THR A 177 -14.38 12.83 0.14
N ILE A 178 -14.52 13.77 1.06
CA ILE A 178 -14.29 15.21 0.81
C ILE A 178 -12.82 15.44 0.42
N VAL A 179 -11.87 14.87 1.14
CA VAL A 179 -10.44 14.98 0.82
C VAL A 179 -10.15 14.45 -0.58
N THR A 180 -10.71 13.29 -0.94
CA THR A 180 -10.54 12.68 -2.27
C THR A 180 -11.16 13.54 -3.36
N ALA A 181 -12.38 14.05 -3.17
CA ALA A 181 -13.04 14.93 -4.12
C ALA A 181 -12.28 16.25 -4.30
N ALA A 182 -11.84 16.86 -3.20
CA ALA A 182 -11.05 18.11 -3.21
C ALA A 182 -9.70 17.91 -3.92
N ALA A 183 -9.03 16.77 -3.72
CA ALA A 183 -7.83 16.43 -4.47
C ALA A 183 -8.10 16.35 -5.98
N GLY A 184 -9.27 15.82 -6.39
CA GLY A 184 -9.70 15.82 -7.79
C GLY A 184 -9.86 17.23 -8.36
N VAL A 185 -10.48 18.13 -7.60
CA VAL A 185 -10.62 19.55 -7.99
C VAL A 185 -9.22 20.22 -8.08
N PHE A 186 -8.38 19.99 -7.09
CA PHE A 186 -7.02 20.54 -7.09
C PHE A 186 -6.20 20.08 -8.30
N VAL A 187 -6.22 18.79 -8.61
CA VAL A 187 -5.55 18.21 -9.78
C VAL A 187 -6.08 18.82 -11.07
N TRP A 188 -7.40 19.00 -11.18
CA TRP A 188 -8.02 19.60 -12.37
C TRP A 188 -7.50 21.00 -12.68
N PHE A 189 -7.23 21.82 -11.66
CA PHE A 189 -6.75 23.19 -11.87
C PHE A 189 -5.24 23.32 -11.93
N VAL A 190 -4.48 22.44 -11.23
CA VAL A 190 -3.03 22.58 -11.10
C VAL A 190 -2.26 21.81 -12.15
N LEU A 191 -2.79 20.70 -12.66
CA LEU A 191 -2.14 19.97 -13.74
C LEU A 191 -2.57 20.53 -15.10
N SER A 192 -1.59 20.73 -15.97
CA SER A 192 -1.85 21.14 -17.36
C SER A 192 -2.27 19.95 -18.23
N ASP A 193 -3.04 20.20 -19.31
CA ASP A 193 -3.36 19.19 -20.33
C ASP A 193 -2.16 18.89 -21.24
N GLY A 194 -0.98 19.48 -20.96
CA GLY A 194 0.18 19.37 -21.82
C GLY A 194 0.52 17.91 -22.14
N HIS A 195 0.23 17.52 -23.37
CA HIS A 195 1.18 16.68 -24.06
C HIS A 195 2.43 17.53 -24.20
N PRO A 196 3.61 17.08 -23.87
CA PRO A 196 4.84 17.74 -24.28
C PRO A 196 5.04 17.51 -25.78
N SER A 197 4.10 17.98 -26.60
CA SER A 197 4.23 18.13 -28.04
C SER A 197 5.09 19.35 -28.28
N GLY A 198 6.39 19.22 -28.09
CA GLY A 198 7.32 20.30 -28.33
C GLY A 198 8.72 20.18 -27.73
N GLN A 199 9.07 19.13 -27.03
CA GLN A 199 10.46 18.83 -26.75
C GLN A 199 11.03 17.93 -27.85
N PRO A 200 11.98 18.46 -28.70
CA PRO A 200 12.72 17.61 -29.64
C PRO A 200 13.56 16.64 -28.82
N GLY A 201 13.15 15.39 -28.74
CA GLY A 201 13.81 14.34 -27.97
C GLY A 201 12.88 13.29 -27.37
N LEU A 202 11.57 13.57 -27.20
CA LEU A 202 10.56 12.59 -26.80
C LEU A 202 9.69 12.10 -27.98
N GLU A 203 10.00 12.57 -29.21
CA GLU A 203 9.27 12.20 -30.41
C GLU A 203 9.58 10.80 -30.94
N GLU A 204 10.52 10.11 -30.38
CA GLU A 204 10.76 8.73 -30.77
C GLU A 204 10.64 7.78 -29.58
N TRP A 205 9.40 7.61 -29.04
CA TRP A 205 9.02 6.23 -28.77
C TRP A 205 8.88 5.56 -30.16
N ARG A 206 10.02 5.31 -30.81
CA ARG A 206 10.07 4.30 -31.84
C ARG A 206 9.58 3.02 -31.19
N PRO A 207 8.54 2.35 -31.72
CA PRO A 207 8.30 0.98 -31.33
C PRO A 207 9.68 0.33 -31.48
N ALA A 208 10.22 -0.17 -30.36
CA ALA A 208 11.48 -0.86 -30.37
C ALA A 208 11.43 -1.78 -31.59
N THR A 209 12.45 -1.76 -32.43
CA THR A 209 12.58 -2.63 -33.62
C THR A 209 12.41 -4.10 -33.25
N GLU A 210 12.43 -4.41 -31.96
CA GLU A 210 12.10 -5.71 -31.36
C GLU A 210 10.67 -5.69 -30.80
N SER A 211 9.92 -6.74 -31.07
CA SER A 211 8.58 -6.97 -30.52
C SER A 211 8.59 -6.88 -28.99
N THR A 212 7.57 -6.26 -28.38
CA THR A 212 7.35 -6.26 -26.92
C THR A 212 7.46 -7.66 -26.33
N TRP A 213 7.02 -8.66 -27.07
CA TRP A 213 7.12 -10.07 -26.70
C TRP A 213 8.58 -10.53 -26.56
N THR A 214 9.47 -10.10 -27.44
CA THR A 214 10.91 -10.42 -27.37
C THR A 214 11.54 -9.84 -26.11
N HIS A 215 11.15 -8.62 -25.71
CA HIS A 215 11.60 -7.99 -24.46
C HIS A 215 11.11 -8.78 -23.24
N ILE A 216 9.84 -9.17 -23.21
CA ILE A 216 9.29 -10.00 -22.14
C ILE A 216 10.05 -11.32 -22.02
N MET A 217 10.24 -12.04 -23.13
CA MET A 217 10.97 -13.31 -23.14
C MET A 217 12.42 -13.17 -22.67
N ARG A 218 13.08 -12.06 -23.04
CA ARG A 218 14.45 -11.77 -22.58
C ARG A 218 14.48 -11.50 -21.07
N VAL A 219 13.54 -10.73 -20.53
CA VAL A 219 13.40 -10.45 -19.09
C VAL A 219 13.12 -11.73 -18.30
N MET A 220 12.28 -12.62 -18.82
CA MET A 220 11.98 -13.91 -18.18
C MET A 220 13.19 -14.84 -18.06
N GLN A 221 14.24 -14.64 -18.87
CA GLN A 221 15.48 -15.41 -18.81
C GLN A 221 16.47 -14.89 -17.76
N ILE A 222 16.21 -13.73 -17.14
CA ILE A 222 17.09 -13.12 -16.14
C ILE A 222 16.73 -13.66 -14.74
N PRO A 223 17.55 -14.50 -14.09
CA PRO A 223 17.22 -15.09 -12.79
C PRO A 223 17.03 -14.05 -11.68
N ALA A 224 17.74 -12.92 -11.74
CA ALA A 224 17.60 -11.83 -10.78
C ALA A 224 16.19 -11.24 -10.77
N VAL A 225 15.49 -11.21 -11.92
CA VAL A 225 14.12 -10.70 -12.02
C VAL A 225 13.15 -11.58 -11.21
N TRP A 226 13.27 -12.90 -11.30
CA TRP A 226 12.43 -13.83 -10.53
C TRP A 226 12.71 -13.78 -9.03
N LEU A 227 13.99 -13.70 -8.64
CA LEU A 227 14.35 -13.54 -7.23
C LEU A 227 13.80 -12.22 -6.68
N THR A 228 13.93 -11.12 -7.42
CA THR A 228 13.34 -9.83 -7.04
C THR A 228 11.82 -9.89 -6.99
N SER A 229 11.15 -10.61 -7.90
CA SER A 229 9.69 -10.80 -7.83
C SER A 229 9.27 -11.45 -6.52
N ILE A 230 9.94 -12.51 -6.09
CA ILE A 230 9.65 -13.19 -4.82
C ILE A 230 9.93 -12.26 -3.64
N ILE A 231 11.02 -11.50 -3.67
CA ILE A 231 11.34 -10.48 -2.66
C ILE A 231 10.22 -9.46 -2.55
N VAL A 232 9.72 -8.95 -3.68
CA VAL A 232 8.62 -7.96 -3.70
C VAL A 232 7.33 -8.57 -3.16
N VAL A 233 6.97 -9.80 -3.57
CA VAL A 233 5.81 -10.52 -3.00
C VAL A 233 5.92 -10.61 -1.48
N CYS A 234 7.05 -11.10 -0.97
CA CYS A 234 7.26 -11.27 0.48
C CYS A 234 7.23 -9.94 1.24
N ALA A 235 7.85 -8.89 0.69
CA ALA A 235 7.81 -7.55 1.26
C ALA A 235 6.38 -6.98 1.28
N TYR A 236 5.61 -7.22 0.23
CA TYR A 236 4.25 -6.74 0.12
C TYR A 236 3.29 -7.52 1.03
N VAL A 237 3.51 -8.82 1.24
CA VAL A 237 2.80 -9.59 2.28
C VAL A 237 3.02 -8.96 3.66
N GLY A 238 4.27 -8.62 4.01
CA GLY A 238 4.58 -7.90 5.23
C GLY A 238 3.85 -6.55 5.33
N PHE A 239 3.79 -5.79 4.22
CA PHE A 239 3.04 -4.53 4.17
C PHE A 239 1.54 -4.71 4.40
N LYS A 240 0.93 -5.76 3.85
CA LYS A 240 -0.48 -6.08 4.09
C LYS A 240 -0.76 -6.45 5.55
N GLY A 241 0.24 -6.96 6.27
CA GLY A 241 0.16 -7.19 7.71
C GLY A 241 -0.19 -5.95 8.51
N PHE A 242 0.22 -4.76 8.03
CA PHE A 242 -0.10 -3.48 8.65
C PHE A 242 -1.61 -3.21 8.76
N ASP A 243 -2.42 -3.75 7.85
CA ASP A 243 -3.88 -3.60 7.83
C ASP A 243 -4.57 -4.25 9.05
N ASN A 244 -3.86 -5.08 9.83
CA ASN A 244 -4.42 -5.81 10.97
C ASN A 244 -3.96 -5.28 12.35
N TYR A 245 -3.04 -4.33 12.41
CA TYR A 245 -2.49 -3.86 13.69
C TYR A 245 -3.52 -3.20 14.59
N SER A 246 -4.48 -2.44 14.02
CA SER A 246 -5.55 -1.83 14.82
C SER A 246 -6.49 -2.87 15.44
N LEU A 247 -6.80 -3.96 14.74
CA LEU A 247 -7.60 -5.05 15.29
C LEU A 247 -6.83 -5.82 16.39
N TYR A 248 -5.55 -6.10 16.15
CA TYR A 248 -4.69 -6.74 17.15
C TYR A 248 -4.53 -5.90 18.42
N ALA A 249 -4.49 -4.57 18.31
CA ALA A 249 -4.46 -3.69 19.46
C ALA A 249 -5.72 -3.83 20.32
N VAL A 250 -6.89 -3.99 19.71
CA VAL A 250 -8.16 -4.18 20.43
C VAL A 250 -8.24 -5.60 21.01
N GLU A 251 -8.12 -6.63 20.17
CA GLU A 251 -8.37 -8.02 20.58
C GLU A 251 -7.24 -8.64 21.40
N GLY A 252 -5.99 -8.23 21.13
CA GLY A 252 -4.82 -8.74 21.85
C GLY A 252 -4.50 -7.94 23.11
N PHE A 253 -4.52 -6.61 23.05
CA PHE A 253 -4.09 -5.74 24.15
C PHE A 253 -5.25 -5.09 24.92
N GLY A 254 -6.51 -5.35 24.53
CA GLY A 254 -7.70 -4.79 25.19
C GLY A 254 -7.83 -3.28 25.02
N MET A 255 -7.23 -2.70 23.98
CA MET A 255 -7.29 -1.27 23.72
C MET A 255 -8.65 -0.86 23.18
N SER A 256 -9.05 0.39 23.42
CA SER A 256 -10.21 0.96 22.75
C SER A 256 -9.96 1.16 21.25
N GLY A 257 -11.04 1.23 20.45
CA GLY A 257 -10.94 1.52 19.01
C GLY A 257 -10.21 2.83 18.70
N VAL A 258 -10.34 3.84 19.57
CA VAL A 258 -9.63 5.12 19.45
C VAL A 258 -8.12 4.97 19.68
N GLU A 259 -7.73 4.25 20.73
CA GLU A 259 -6.31 3.99 21.02
C GLU A 259 -5.66 3.16 19.91
N ALA A 260 -6.36 2.14 19.43
CA ALA A 260 -5.94 1.30 18.33
C ALA A 260 -5.72 2.11 17.03
N ALA A 261 -6.63 3.02 16.69
CA ALA A 261 -6.49 3.92 15.55
C ALA A 261 -5.26 4.84 15.69
N ARG A 262 -5.01 5.39 16.89
CA ARG A 262 -3.84 6.24 17.18
C ARG A 262 -2.54 5.48 17.03
N ILE A 263 -2.45 4.26 17.57
CA ILE A 263 -1.24 3.42 17.46
C ILE A 263 -0.95 3.06 15.99
N ALA A 264 -1.97 2.69 15.23
CA ALA A 264 -1.81 2.41 13.81
C ALA A 264 -1.37 3.67 13.02
N ALA A 265 -1.91 4.84 13.36
CA ALA A 265 -1.50 6.12 12.76
C ALA A 265 -0.04 6.48 13.08
N ILE A 266 0.42 6.23 14.32
CA ILE A 266 1.84 6.41 14.69
C ILE A 266 2.74 5.51 13.82
N GLY A 267 2.35 4.24 13.63
CA GLY A 267 3.06 3.32 12.74
C GLY A 267 3.21 3.84 11.30
N ALA A 268 2.23 4.60 10.79
CA ALA A 268 2.29 5.16 9.44
C ALA A 268 3.40 6.22 9.27
N TRP A 269 3.83 6.92 10.34
CA TRP A 269 4.95 7.86 10.31
C TRP A 269 6.29 7.19 10.01
N MET A 270 6.39 5.87 10.20
CA MET A 270 7.61 5.15 9.82
C MET A 270 7.82 5.09 8.32
N ARG A 271 6.80 5.33 7.49
CA ARG A 271 6.94 5.29 6.02
C ARG A 271 7.93 6.34 5.50
N PRO A 272 7.79 7.64 5.75
CA PRO A 272 8.77 8.62 5.31
C PRO A 272 10.14 8.43 5.98
N VAL A 273 10.18 8.09 7.27
CA VAL A 273 11.42 7.93 8.04
C VAL A 273 12.23 6.74 7.53
N ALA A 274 11.59 5.59 7.41
CA ALA A 274 12.25 4.36 7.00
C ALA A 274 12.65 4.39 5.52
N ALA A 275 11.85 5.00 4.64
CA ALA A 275 12.19 5.12 3.23
C ALA A 275 13.46 5.95 3.02
N LEU A 276 13.57 7.10 3.71
CA LEU A 276 14.78 7.94 3.67
C LEU A 276 15.98 7.22 4.28
N GLY A 277 15.80 6.61 5.46
CA GLY A 277 16.86 5.87 6.15
C GLY A 277 17.36 4.67 5.37
N ALA A 278 16.46 3.89 4.79
CA ALA A 278 16.81 2.71 3.99
C ALA A 278 17.52 3.07 2.68
N GLY A 279 17.11 4.15 2.00
CA GLY A 279 17.82 4.66 0.83
C GLY A 279 19.26 5.02 1.18
N PHE A 280 19.47 5.86 2.19
CA PHE A 280 20.81 6.27 2.65
C PHE A 280 21.68 5.08 3.09
N LEU A 281 21.10 4.12 3.81
CA LEU A 281 21.83 2.91 4.23
C LEU A 281 22.11 1.97 3.05
N GLY A 282 21.20 1.88 2.07
CA GLY A 282 21.38 1.11 0.84
C GLY A 282 22.57 1.60 0.03
N ASP A 283 22.68 2.92 -0.13
CA ASP A 283 23.81 3.55 -0.83
C ASP A 283 25.15 3.29 -0.12
N ARG A 284 25.13 3.24 1.22
CA ARG A 284 26.34 3.05 2.02
C ARG A 284 26.75 1.57 2.17
N PHE A 285 25.82 0.63 2.27
CA PHE A 285 26.06 -0.76 2.67
C PHE A 285 25.65 -1.82 1.64
N LEU A 286 25.28 -1.45 0.43
CA LEU A 286 24.67 -2.26 -0.63
C LEU A 286 23.18 -2.58 -0.39
N VAL A 287 22.39 -2.42 -1.42
CA VAL A 287 20.92 -2.61 -1.40
C VAL A 287 20.58 -4.06 -1.02
N SER A 288 21.27 -5.04 -1.58
CA SER A 288 21.04 -6.47 -1.29
C SER A 288 21.29 -6.84 0.17
N ARG A 289 22.34 -6.27 0.82
CA ARG A 289 22.60 -6.48 2.25
C ARG A 289 21.53 -5.86 3.12
N MET A 290 21.13 -4.62 2.81
CA MET A 290 20.07 -3.95 3.56
C MET A 290 18.72 -4.65 3.41
N THR A 291 18.43 -5.21 2.24
CA THR A 291 17.22 -6.05 2.02
C THR A 291 17.22 -7.28 2.93
N VAL A 292 18.35 -7.98 3.07
CA VAL A 292 18.50 -9.11 4.02
C VAL A 292 18.27 -8.65 5.46
N VAL A 293 18.87 -7.53 5.88
CA VAL A 293 18.69 -6.98 7.23
C VAL A 293 17.21 -6.64 7.49
N CYS A 294 16.55 -5.95 6.55
CA CYS A 294 15.13 -5.62 6.69
C CYS A 294 14.25 -6.87 6.82
N PHE A 295 14.49 -7.92 6.03
CA PHE A 295 13.74 -9.18 6.19
C PHE A 295 14.04 -9.89 7.51
N ALA A 296 15.27 -9.86 8.00
CA ALA A 296 15.62 -10.43 9.31
C ALA A 296 14.88 -9.70 10.45
N VAL A 297 14.85 -8.37 10.40
CA VAL A 297 14.10 -7.54 11.37
C VAL A 297 12.59 -7.80 11.24
N LEU A 298 12.05 -7.88 10.02
CA LEU A 298 10.65 -8.18 9.80
C LEU A 298 10.26 -9.55 10.34
N LEU A 299 11.07 -10.58 10.05
CA LEU A 299 10.85 -11.94 10.57
C LEU A 299 10.85 -11.95 12.10
N ALA A 300 11.84 -11.31 12.74
CA ALA A 300 11.89 -11.20 14.19
C ALA A 300 10.66 -10.50 14.77
N SER A 301 10.22 -9.41 14.15
CA SER A 301 9.02 -8.66 14.56
C SER A 301 7.75 -9.51 14.44
N GLN A 302 7.57 -10.25 13.33
CA GLN A 302 6.39 -11.10 13.13
C GLN A 302 6.40 -12.32 14.10
N LEU A 303 7.55 -12.96 14.29
CA LEU A 303 7.69 -14.06 15.26
C LEU A 303 7.47 -13.57 16.70
N PHE A 304 7.92 -12.35 17.02
CA PHE A 304 7.64 -11.77 18.32
C PHE A 304 6.12 -11.67 18.56
N PHE A 305 5.34 -11.12 17.62
CA PHE A 305 3.90 -11.06 17.77
C PHE A 305 3.22 -12.44 17.77
N ALA A 306 3.74 -13.40 17.00
CA ALA A 306 3.22 -14.76 16.98
C ALA A 306 3.41 -15.52 18.29
N LEU A 307 4.49 -15.21 19.04
CA LEU A 307 4.86 -15.91 20.29
C LEU A 307 4.46 -15.12 21.54
N HIS A 308 4.26 -13.80 21.41
CA HIS A 308 4.00 -12.93 22.56
C HIS A 308 2.56 -13.09 23.05
N THR A 309 2.42 -13.23 24.37
CA THR A 309 1.12 -13.12 25.03
C THR A 309 1.00 -11.72 25.65
N PRO A 310 0.09 -10.88 25.15
CA PRO A 310 -0.11 -9.53 25.66
C PRO A 310 -0.49 -9.54 27.15
N LEU A 311 0.09 -8.61 27.91
CA LEU A 311 -0.23 -8.40 29.32
C LEU A 311 -0.87 -7.02 29.50
N PRO A 312 -1.76 -6.84 30.48
CA PRO A 312 -2.31 -5.53 30.81
C PRO A 312 -1.21 -4.49 31.05
N GLY A 313 -1.37 -3.28 30.48
CA GLY A 313 -0.40 -2.20 30.65
C GLY A 313 0.85 -2.29 29.74
N THR A 314 0.95 -3.29 28.85
CA THR A 314 2.11 -3.45 27.93
C THR A 314 1.88 -2.87 26.54
N ALA A 315 0.99 -1.89 26.37
CA ALA A 315 0.72 -1.22 25.09
C ALA A 315 1.99 -0.65 24.41
N TRP A 316 3.01 -0.27 25.20
CA TRP A 316 4.29 0.18 24.69
C TRP A 316 5.06 -0.92 23.93
N VAL A 317 4.87 -2.20 24.29
CA VAL A 317 5.46 -3.35 23.56
C VAL A 317 4.88 -3.46 22.17
N LEU A 318 3.55 -3.31 22.05
CA LEU A 318 2.86 -3.26 20.79
C LEU A 318 3.40 -2.12 19.90
N LEU A 319 3.43 -0.89 20.46
CA LEU A 319 3.91 0.27 19.74
C LEU A 319 5.35 0.11 19.26
N PHE A 320 6.25 -0.34 20.13
CA PHE A 320 7.66 -0.52 19.80
C PHE A 320 7.85 -1.55 18.68
N ASN A 321 7.16 -2.70 18.77
CA ASN A 321 7.25 -3.72 17.72
C ASN A 321 6.62 -3.26 16.40
N ILE A 322 5.50 -2.50 16.44
CA ILE A 322 4.93 -1.86 15.24
C ILE A 322 5.94 -0.92 14.59
N LEU A 323 6.63 -0.08 15.35
CA LEU A 323 7.64 0.84 14.81
C LEU A 323 8.81 0.09 14.16
N ILE A 324 9.31 -0.97 14.79
CA ILE A 324 10.38 -1.80 14.23
C ILE A 324 9.91 -2.52 12.96
N GLY A 325 8.78 -3.21 13.02
CA GLY A 325 8.22 -3.94 11.88
C GLY A 325 7.89 -3.01 10.70
N SER A 326 7.27 -1.86 10.99
CA SER A 326 6.97 -0.85 9.96
C SER A 326 8.24 -0.27 9.33
N SER A 327 9.30 -0.05 10.12
CA SER A 327 10.59 0.40 9.57
C SER A 327 11.16 -0.60 8.57
N ALA A 328 11.11 -1.89 8.91
CA ALA A 328 11.56 -2.95 8.01
C ALA A 328 10.70 -3.04 6.74
N ILE A 329 9.37 -2.98 6.88
CA ILE A 329 8.42 -3.02 5.75
C ILE A 329 8.66 -1.85 4.78
N PHE A 330 8.69 -0.63 5.29
CA PHE A 330 8.87 0.56 4.45
C PHE A 330 10.29 0.68 3.91
N GLY A 331 11.29 0.17 4.65
CA GLY A 331 12.65 0.01 4.17
C GLY A 331 12.73 -0.94 2.95
N LEU A 332 12.09 -2.12 3.03
CA LEU A 332 11.99 -3.05 1.91
C LEU A 332 11.33 -2.40 0.69
N ARG A 333 10.24 -1.65 0.89
CA ARG A 333 9.53 -0.96 -0.19
C ARG A 333 10.38 0.09 -0.90
N ALA A 334 11.29 0.74 -0.21
CA ALA A 334 12.23 1.69 -0.79
C ALA A 334 13.37 0.98 -1.57
N LEU A 335 13.77 -0.21 -1.14
CA LEU A 335 14.97 -0.87 -1.64
C LEU A 335 14.74 -1.85 -2.79
N TYR A 336 13.59 -2.54 -2.86
CA TYR A 336 13.45 -3.73 -3.71
C TYR A 336 13.59 -3.45 -5.22
N TYR A 337 13.26 -2.28 -5.73
CA TYR A 337 13.50 -1.94 -7.14
C TYR A 337 14.94 -1.52 -7.41
N ALA A 338 15.65 -0.97 -6.42
CA ALA A 338 17.07 -0.67 -6.55
C ALA A 338 17.94 -1.94 -6.68
N LEU A 339 17.41 -3.11 -6.33
CA LEU A 339 18.07 -4.40 -6.60
C LEU A 339 18.34 -4.65 -8.10
N PHE A 340 17.56 -4.08 -9.01
CA PHE A 340 17.80 -4.22 -10.44
C PHE A 340 19.10 -3.55 -10.89
N GLU A 341 19.42 -2.39 -10.31
CA GLU A 341 20.67 -1.69 -10.59
C GLU A 341 21.86 -2.50 -10.08
N GLU A 342 21.80 -2.96 -8.82
CA GLU A 342 22.85 -3.81 -8.23
C GLU A 342 23.01 -5.14 -8.99
N ALA A 343 21.90 -5.70 -9.49
CA ALA A 343 21.90 -6.92 -10.32
C ALA A 343 22.31 -6.68 -11.78
N LYS A 344 22.68 -5.45 -12.15
CA LYS A 344 23.07 -5.06 -13.51
C LYS A 344 22.06 -5.47 -14.58
N VAL A 345 20.78 -5.39 -14.27
CA VAL A 345 19.72 -5.61 -15.26
C VAL A 345 19.86 -4.54 -16.35
N PRO A 346 19.93 -4.93 -17.65
CA PRO A 346 20.14 -3.95 -18.71
C PRO A 346 19.04 -2.87 -18.72
N THR A 347 19.44 -1.59 -18.81
CA THR A 347 18.55 -0.45 -18.79
C THR A 347 17.46 -0.52 -19.87
N ALA A 348 17.78 -1.08 -21.03
CA ALA A 348 16.86 -1.29 -22.15
C ALA A 348 15.65 -2.18 -21.81
N VAL A 349 15.76 -3.07 -20.81
CA VAL A 349 14.68 -3.98 -20.39
C VAL A 349 14.20 -3.73 -18.97
N THR A 350 14.78 -2.76 -18.25
CA THR A 350 14.43 -2.48 -16.85
C THR A 350 12.94 -2.12 -16.68
N GLY A 351 12.37 -1.34 -17.59
CA GLY A 351 10.94 -1.00 -17.55
C GLY A 351 10.04 -2.24 -17.66
N THR A 352 10.36 -3.16 -18.58
CA THR A 352 9.64 -4.45 -18.71
C THR A 352 9.83 -5.33 -17.48
N ALA A 353 11.05 -5.35 -16.89
CA ALA A 353 11.33 -6.08 -15.67
C ALA A 353 10.54 -5.54 -14.48
N VAL A 354 10.51 -4.23 -14.27
CA VAL A 354 9.69 -3.56 -13.24
C VAL A 354 8.22 -3.88 -13.44
N GLY A 355 7.71 -3.81 -14.68
CA GLY A 355 6.32 -4.14 -15.00
C GLY A 355 5.97 -5.58 -14.63
N LEU A 356 6.78 -6.56 -15.04
CA LEU A 356 6.58 -7.97 -14.71
C LEU A 356 6.62 -8.21 -13.20
N VAL A 357 7.63 -7.65 -12.53
CA VAL A 357 7.80 -7.78 -11.07
C VAL A 357 6.65 -7.10 -10.33
N SER A 358 6.10 -5.99 -10.84
CA SER A 358 4.95 -5.34 -10.22
C SER A 358 3.68 -6.19 -10.31
N VAL A 359 3.40 -6.79 -11.48
CA VAL A 359 2.24 -7.69 -11.65
C VAL A 359 2.32 -8.87 -10.67
N LEU A 360 3.47 -9.50 -10.54
CA LEU A 360 3.67 -10.59 -9.58
C LEU A 360 3.69 -10.08 -8.13
N GLY A 361 4.40 -8.98 -7.88
CA GLY A 361 4.65 -8.42 -6.56
C GLY A 361 3.41 -7.91 -5.84
N TYR A 362 2.37 -7.49 -6.57
CA TYR A 362 1.10 -7.03 -5.98
C TYR A 362 0.01 -8.11 -5.91
N THR A 363 0.32 -9.35 -6.28
CA THR A 363 -0.60 -10.50 -6.07
C THR A 363 -1.04 -10.69 -4.60
N PRO A 364 -0.28 -10.30 -3.55
CA PRO A 364 -0.76 -10.38 -2.18
C PRO A 364 -2.05 -9.58 -1.89
N ASP A 365 -2.40 -8.58 -2.68
CA ASP A 365 -3.71 -7.92 -2.58
C ASP A 365 -4.88 -8.89 -2.78
N ILE A 366 -4.67 -9.98 -3.52
CA ILE A 366 -5.71 -10.99 -3.79
C ILE A 366 -5.85 -11.95 -2.61
N PHE A 367 -4.75 -12.40 -2.00
CA PHE A 367 -4.84 -13.53 -1.08
C PHE A 367 -4.56 -13.22 0.39
N VAL A 368 -3.76 -12.19 0.72
CA VAL A 368 -3.30 -11.96 2.11
C VAL A 368 -4.46 -11.56 3.02
N SER A 369 -5.29 -10.63 2.57
CA SER A 369 -6.41 -10.17 3.38
C SER A 369 -7.47 -11.26 3.57
N TYR A 370 -7.73 -12.06 2.53
CA TYR A 370 -8.62 -13.21 2.62
C TYR A 370 -8.08 -14.30 3.56
N ALA A 371 -6.82 -14.72 3.36
CA ALA A 371 -6.19 -15.71 4.22
C ALA A 371 -6.13 -15.24 5.68
N GLY A 372 -5.78 -13.97 5.90
CA GLY A 372 -5.79 -13.37 7.24
C GLY A 372 -7.18 -13.38 7.87
N GLY A 373 -8.21 -13.02 7.12
CA GLY A 373 -9.59 -13.08 7.57
C GLY A 373 -10.01 -14.49 8.01
N VAL A 374 -9.71 -15.50 7.18
CA VAL A 374 -9.98 -16.91 7.50
C VAL A 374 -9.25 -17.38 8.76
N LEU A 375 -7.99 -16.98 8.96
CA LEU A 375 -7.22 -17.35 10.15
C LEU A 375 -7.80 -16.72 11.41
N LEU A 376 -8.22 -15.47 11.35
CA LEU A 376 -8.81 -14.74 12.47
C LEU A 376 -10.18 -15.29 12.85
N ASP A 377 -11.05 -15.57 11.86
CA ASP A 377 -12.41 -16.06 12.13
C ASP A 377 -12.41 -17.52 12.60
N ARG A 378 -11.46 -18.38 12.12
CA ARG A 378 -11.33 -19.77 12.56
C ARG A 378 -10.80 -19.92 13.98
N SER A 379 -10.05 -18.96 14.46
CA SER A 379 -9.44 -18.98 15.79
C SER A 379 -9.64 -17.62 16.47
N PRO A 380 -10.86 -17.28 16.93
CA PRO A 380 -11.17 -15.96 17.48
C PRO A 380 -10.21 -15.52 18.61
N GLY A 381 -9.94 -14.23 18.69
CA GLY A 381 -9.09 -13.63 19.70
C GLY A 381 -7.58 -13.84 19.44
N LEU A 382 -6.78 -13.91 20.50
CA LEU A 382 -5.32 -13.93 20.41
C LEU A 382 -4.76 -15.03 19.51
N ALA A 383 -5.34 -16.23 19.55
CA ALA A 383 -4.86 -17.38 18.76
C ALA A 383 -4.94 -17.11 17.24
N GLY A 384 -5.99 -16.47 16.75
CA GLY A 384 -6.11 -16.08 15.35
C GLY A 384 -5.05 -15.09 14.92
N HIS A 385 -4.75 -14.10 15.78
CA HIS A 385 -3.67 -13.16 15.53
C HIS A 385 -2.30 -13.85 15.50
N GLN A 386 -2.04 -14.79 16.42
CA GLN A 386 -0.81 -15.58 16.43
C GLN A 386 -0.66 -16.38 15.13
N HIS A 387 -1.71 -17.08 14.69
CA HIS A 387 -1.71 -17.81 13.42
C HIS A 387 -1.47 -16.87 12.22
N TYR A 388 -2.07 -15.69 12.23
CA TYR A 388 -1.85 -14.68 11.20
C TYR A 388 -0.40 -14.18 11.19
N PHE A 389 0.21 -13.91 12.34
CA PHE A 389 1.61 -13.51 12.42
C PHE A 389 2.57 -14.64 12.03
N TYR A 390 2.27 -15.92 12.31
CA TYR A 390 3.02 -17.05 11.76
C TYR A 390 2.94 -17.10 10.23
N PHE A 391 1.76 -16.86 9.66
CA PHE A 391 1.61 -16.76 8.20
C PHE A 391 2.48 -15.64 7.63
N LEU A 392 2.50 -14.45 8.20
CA LEU A 392 3.36 -13.35 7.77
C LEU A 392 4.86 -13.67 7.98
N ALA A 393 5.21 -14.32 9.09
CA ALA A 393 6.59 -14.75 9.38
C ALA A 393 7.11 -15.77 8.36
N ALA A 394 6.27 -16.68 7.87
CA ALA A 394 6.65 -17.63 6.83
C ALA A 394 7.07 -16.91 5.54
N PHE A 395 6.31 -15.89 5.11
CA PHE A 395 6.70 -15.08 3.95
C PHE A 395 7.95 -14.24 4.22
N ALA A 396 8.11 -13.69 5.43
CA ALA A 396 9.33 -12.98 5.80
C ALA A 396 10.56 -13.90 5.78
N ALA A 397 10.44 -15.16 6.21
CA ALA A 397 11.49 -16.17 6.14
C ALA A 397 11.86 -16.53 4.68
N ILE A 398 10.85 -16.70 3.82
CA ILE A 398 11.07 -16.91 2.37
C ILE A 398 11.79 -15.69 1.79
N GLY A 399 11.35 -14.48 2.09
CA GLY A 399 11.96 -13.23 1.64
C GLY A 399 13.43 -13.11 2.12
N LEU A 400 13.70 -13.47 3.37
CA LEU A 400 15.06 -13.52 3.93
C LEU A 400 15.96 -14.50 3.17
N LEU A 401 15.48 -15.72 2.94
CA LEU A 401 16.23 -16.74 2.20
C LEU A 401 16.53 -16.29 0.77
N VAL A 402 15.53 -15.80 0.05
CA VAL A 402 15.66 -15.40 -1.35
C VAL A 402 16.56 -14.17 -1.48
N SER A 403 16.44 -13.19 -0.60
CA SER A 403 17.31 -12.02 -0.58
C SER A 403 18.78 -12.40 -0.28
N PHE A 404 19.00 -13.36 0.63
CA PHE A 404 20.32 -13.89 0.91
C PHE A 404 20.92 -14.64 -0.30
N ILE A 405 20.12 -15.44 -1.01
CA ILE A 405 20.53 -16.11 -2.25
C ILE A 405 20.91 -15.07 -3.33
N LEU A 406 20.06 -14.03 -3.51
CA LEU A 406 20.36 -12.98 -4.46
C LEU A 406 21.65 -12.25 -4.10
N MET A 407 21.80 -11.80 -2.86
CA MET A 407 23.03 -11.16 -2.37
C MET A 407 24.28 -11.99 -2.65
N ARG A 408 24.25 -13.30 -2.36
CA ARG A 408 25.39 -14.19 -2.65
C ARG A 408 25.68 -14.36 -4.12
N ARG A 409 24.67 -14.27 -5.00
CA ARG A 409 24.89 -14.35 -6.46
C ARG A 409 25.50 -13.08 -7.03
N LEU A 410 25.16 -11.92 -6.45
CA LEU A 410 25.66 -10.63 -6.91
C LEU A 410 27.12 -10.37 -6.50
N HIS A 411 27.59 -11.02 -5.42
CA HIS A 411 28.92 -10.80 -4.85
C HIS A 411 29.84 -12.03 -4.93
N LYS A 412 29.50 -12.97 -5.81
CA LYS A 412 30.44 -14.01 -6.31
C LYS A 412 31.15 -13.52 -7.55
#